data_dca95675b22662c174e03ffe55260d99
#
_entry.id   dca95675b22662c174e03ffe55260d99
#
_cell.length_a   1.000
_cell.length_b   1.000
_cell.length_c   1.000
_cell.angle_alpha   90.00
_cell.angle_beta   90.00
_cell.angle_gamma   90.00
#
_symmetry.space_group_name_H-M   'P 1'
#
loop_
_entity.id
_entity.type
_entity.pdbx_description
1 polymer ?
#
loop_
_entity_poly.entity_id
_entity_poly.type
_entity_poly.pdbx_seq_one_letter_code
_entity_poly.pdbx_strand_id
1 'polypeptide(L)'
;LAKRRGRMNPRLDAAWLQHLVTVGGFESNDGWRWKIDPSMRFGGFGPWRPEWTLMRLPGLPMPFLGILGREMEEMGWGTPPEKVLPYLPFSGRCEILDDVGHFVHIEQPDLVSGLVLDFIGAPSAMTTGATS
;
A
#
# COMPACT_ATOMS: atom_id res chain seq x y z
N LEU A 1 7.75 19.89 -1.69
CA LEU A 1 6.88 18.76 -1.31
C LEU A 1 7.61 17.42 -1.44
N ALA A 2 8.29 17.10 -2.57
CA ALA A 2 8.96 15.81 -2.81
C ALA A 2 9.97 15.46 -1.70
N LYS A 3 10.89 16.38 -1.35
CA LYS A 3 11.88 16.17 -0.28
C LYS A 3 11.22 15.83 1.07
N ARG A 4 10.09 16.47 1.42
CA ARG A 4 9.35 16.17 2.65
C ARG A 4 8.70 14.80 2.57
N ARG A 5 8.08 14.46 1.42
CA ARG A 5 7.45 13.15 1.20
C ARG A 5 8.47 12.02 1.24
N GLY A 6 9.64 12.18 0.62
CA GLY A 6 10.71 11.19 0.62
C GLY A 6 11.26 10.87 2.01
N ARG A 7 11.25 11.83 2.94
CA ARG A 7 11.61 11.53 4.34
C ARG A 7 10.60 10.62 5.05
N MET A 8 9.31 10.72 4.68
CA MET A 8 8.25 9.88 5.25
C MET A 8 8.16 8.52 4.56
N ASN A 9 8.61 8.43 3.31
CA ASN A 9 8.58 7.22 2.50
C ASN A 9 9.95 7.02 1.84
N PRO A 10 10.97 6.62 2.58
CA PRO A 10 12.35 6.54 2.10
C PRO A 10 12.58 5.46 1.03
N ARG A 11 11.66 4.51 0.89
CA ARG A 11 11.73 3.44 -0.09
C ARG A 11 11.15 3.83 -1.46
N LEU A 12 10.45 4.96 -1.57
CA LEU A 12 9.98 5.47 -2.86
C LEU A 12 11.12 6.13 -3.63
N ASP A 13 11.26 5.78 -4.89
CA ASP A 13 12.23 6.40 -5.79
C ASP A 13 11.88 7.85 -6.14
N ALA A 14 12.82 8.55 -6.76
CA ALA A 14 12.65 9.95 -7.12
C ALA A 14 11.54 10.18 -8.16
N ALA A 15 11.32 9.24 -9.08
CA ALA A 15 10.29 9.32 -10.11
C ALA A 15 8.90 9.23 -9.50
N TRP A 16 8.69 8.29 -8.57
CA TRP A 16 7.45 8.17 -7.82
C TRP A 16 7.19 9.38 -6.93
N LEU A 17 8.20 9.88 -6.23
CA LEU A 17 8.06 11.09 -5.42
C LEU A 17 7.67 12.30 -6.26
N GLN A 18 8.27 12.46 -7.44
CA GLN A 18 7.92 13.53 -8.37
C GLN A 18 6.50 13.35 -8.91
N HIS A 19 6.11 12.14 -9.30
CA HIS A 19 4.75 11.82 -9.75
C HIS A 19 3.71 12.19 -8.70
N LEU A 20 3.90 11.77 -7.45
CA LEU A 20 2.99 12.08 -6.34
C LEU A 20 2.82 13.59 -6.13
N VAL A 21 3.91 14.38 -6.26
CA VAL A 21 3.84 15.83 -6.14
C VAL A 21 3.11 16.45 -7.33
N THR A 22 3.37 15.99 -8.54
CA THR A 22 2.75 16.50 -9.75
C THR A 22 1.23 16.26 -9.75
N VAL A 23 0.80 15.05 -9.37
CA VAL A 23 -0.61 14.69 -9.35
C VAL A 23 -1.33 15.24 -8.10
N GLY A 24 -0.68 15.12 -6.93
CA GLY A 24 -1.29 15.44 -5.64
C GLY A 24 -1.05 16.87 -5.14
N GLY A 25 -0.19 17.65 -5.80
CA GLY A 25 0.11 19.02 -5.43
C GLY A 25 -0.51 20.06 -6.37
N PHE A 26 -0.46 21.28 -5.96
CA PHE A 26 -0.75 22.46 -6.80
C PHE A 26 0.09 23.64 -6.33
N GLU A 27 0.38 24.55 -7.24
CA GLU A 27 1.04 25.80 -6.94
C GLU A 27 0.05 26.84 -6.44
N SER A 28 0.42 27.59 -5.40
CA SER A 28 -0.33 28.70 -4.82
C SER A 28 0.60 29.92 -4.68
N ASN A 29 0.05 31.09 -4.38
CA ASN A 29 0.81 32.35 -4.26
C ASN A 29 1.96 32.29 -3.24
N ASP A 30 1.88 31.41 -2.25
CA ASP A 30 2.84 31.24 -1.17
C ASP A 30 3.61 29.89 -1.28
N GLY A 31 3.60 29.25 -2.46
CA GLY A 31 4.33 28.04 -2.77
C GLY A 31 3.45 26.82 -3.05
N TRP A 32 4.03 25.64 -3.00
CA TRP A 32 3.35 24.38 -3.31
C TRP A 32 2.57 23.84 -2.13
N ARG A 33 1.33 23.39 -2.37
CA ARG A 33 0.44 22.75 -1.40
C ARG A 33 -0.09 21.42 -1.91
N TRP A 34 -0.48 20.53 -1.00
CA TRP A 34 -1.22 19.33 -1.35
C TRP A 34 -2.69 19.66 -1.63
N LYS A 35 -3.28 18.96 -2.61
CA LYS A 35 -4.73 19.07 -2.96
C LYS A 35 -5.65 18.52 -1.88
N ILE A 36 -5.10 17.80 -0.91
CA ILE A 36 -5.87 17.25 0.20
C ILE A 36 -6.55 18.38 1.00
N ASP A 37 -7.81 18.18 1.34
CA ASP A 37 -8.56 19.11 2.19
C ASP A 37 -7.82 19.29 3.54
N PRO A 38 -7.52 20.51 3.97
CA PRO A 38 -6.88 20.78 5.25
C PRO A 38 -7.61 20.17 6.46
N SER A 39 -8.94 20.03 6.41
CA SER A 39 -9.75 19.41 7.46
C SER A 39 -9.40 17.92 7.66
N MET A 40 -8.94 17.25 6.63
CA MET A 40 -8.48 15.84 6.68
C MET A 40 -7.19 15.63 7.49
N ARG A 41 -6.46 16.71 7.82
CA ARG A 41 -5.25 16.64 8.65
C ARG A 41 -5.51 16.15 10.08
N PHE A 42 -6.73 16.23 10.54
CA PHE A 42 -7.13 15.84 11.88
C PHE A 42 -7.72 14.42 11.96
N GLY A 43 -7.47 13.57 10.99
CA GLY A 43 -7.85 12.15 11.03
C GLY A 43 -9.15 11.81 10.33
N GLY A 44 -9.67 12.69 9.45
CA GLY A 44 -10.84 12.39 8.62
C GLY A 44 -12.11 12.16 9.46
N PHE A 45 -12.85 11.11 9.16
CA PHE A 45 -14.15 10.79 9.75
C PHE A 45 -14.08 10.22 11.18
N GLY A 46 -13.02 10.45 11.91
CA GLY A 46 -12.86 10.00 13.29
C GLY A 46 -11.52 9.34 13.57
N PRO A 47 -11.30 8.85 14.79
CA PRO A 47 -10.04 8.22 15.15
C PRO A 47 -9.86 6.92 14.36
N TRP A 48 -8.81 6.86 13.54
CA TRP A 48 -8.41 5.62 12.90
C TRP A 48 -7.85 4.65 13.95
N ARG A 49 -8.45 3.46 14.02
CA ARG A 49 -7.99 2.38 14.90
C ARG A 49 -7.81 1.11 14.10
N PRO A 50 -6.57 0.79 13.72
CA PRO A 50 -6.26 -0.43 12.95
C PRO A 50 -6.82 -1.70 13.60
N GLU A 51 -6.81 -1.77 14.92
CA GLU A 51 -7.29 -2.90 15.70
C GLU A 51 -8.78 -3.21 15.42
N TRP A 52 -9.60 -2.17 15.21
CA TRP A 52 -11.02 -2.37 14.87
C TRP A 52 -11.21 -3.01 13.49
N THR A 53 -10.33 -2.68 12.56
CA THR A 53 -10.34 -3.30 11.23
C THR A 53 -9.90 -4.76 11.35
N LEU A 54 -8.81 -5.04 12.05
CA LEU A 54 -8.32 -6.39 12.29
C LEU A 54 -9.39 -7.28 12.94
N MET A 55 -10.07 -6.80 13.98
CA MET A 55 -11.13 -7.55 14.67
C MET A 55 -12.31 -7.91 13.77
N ARG A 56 -12.51 -7.23 12.65
CA ARG A 56 -13.60 -7.50 11.69
C ARG A 56 -13.19 -8.46 10.59
N LEU A 57 -11.90 -8.62 10.29
CA LEU A 57 -11.41 -9.49 9.23
C LEU A 57 -11.90 -10.94 9.36
N PRO A 58 -11.90 -11.60 10.54
CA PRO A 58 -12.37 -12.97 10.68
C PRO A 58 -13.82 -13.20 10.26
N GLY A 59 -14.64 -12.13 10.30
CA GLY A 59 -16.06 -12.20 9.94
C GLY A 59 -16.35 -12.00 8.44
N LEU A 60 -15.33 -11.83 7.60
CA LEU A 60 -15.55 -11.70 6.15
C LEU A 60 -15.95 -13.04 5.52
N PRO A 61 -17.12 -13.09 4.85
CA PRO A 61 -17.63 -14.34 4.25
C PRO A 61 -17.06 -14.60 2.85
N MET A 62 -16.32 -13.66 2.28
CA MET A 62 -15.74 -13.77 0.94
C MET A 62 -14.25 -14.18 1.00
N PRO A 63 -13.70 -14.71 -0.10
CA PRO A 63 -12.26 -14.89 -0.23
C PRO A 63 -11.50 -13.59 0.02
N PHE A 64 -10.36 -13.69 0.69
CA PHE A 64 -9.56 -12.53 1.08
C PHE A 64 -8.08 -12.77 0.75
N LEU A 65 -7.44 -11.80 0.12
CA LEU A 65 -6.01 -11.76 -0.11
C LEU A 65 -5.41 -10.54 0.58
N GLY A 66 -4.54 -10.76 1.57
CA GLY A 66 -3.66 -9.75 2.13
C GLY A 66 -2.30 -9.80 1.45
N ILE A 67 -1.72 -8.64 1.13
CA ILE A 67 -0.34 -8.53 0.64
C ILE A 67 0.36 -7.50 1.50
N LEU A 68 1.37 -7.91 2.24
CA LEU A 68 2.07 -7.09 3.22
C LEU A 68 3.56 -7.04 2.90
N GLY A 69 4.18 -5.87 3.05
CA GLY A 69 5.62 -5.73 3.08
C GLY A 69 6.15 -6.03 4.50
N ARG A 70 7.30 -6.68 4.58
CA ARG A 70 7.95 -7.01 5.86
C ARG A 70 8.65 -5.81 6.48
N GLU A 71 9.11 -4.87 5.65
CA GLU A 71 9.90 -3.73 6.10
C GLU A 71 9.01 -2.69 6.78
N MET A 72 9.38 -2.33 8.00
CA MET A 72 8.66 -1.32 8.77
C MET A 72 9.01 0.09 8.30
N GLU A 73 8.00 0.88 7.98
CA GLU A 73 8.13 2.28 7.66
C GLU A 73 7.27 3.13 8.61
N GLU A 74 7.62 4.40 8.78
CA GLU A 74 6.86 5.34 9.62
C GLU A 74 5.39 5.46 9.16
N MET A 75 5.13 5.37 7.85
CA MET A 75 3.80 5.37 7.26
C MET A 75 3.06 4.03 7.35
N GLY A 76 3.73 2.97 7.73
CA GLY A 76 3.19 1.59 7.74
C GLY A 76 2.19 1.29 8.85
N TRP A 77 1.77 2.29 9.62
CA TRP A 77 0.70 2.22 10.63
C TRP A 77 0.93 1.15 11.71
N GLY A 78 2.14 0.61 11.82
CA GLY A 78 2.47 -0.38 12.83
C GLY A 78 1.67 -1.68 12.69
N THR A 79 1.32 -2.08 11.47
CA THR A 79 0.68 -3.38 11.20
C THR A 79 1.71 -4.40 10.68
N PRO A 80 2.63 -4.88 11.54
CA PRO A 80 3.54 -5.94 11.14
C PRO A 80 2.74 -7.23 10.85
N PRO A 81 3.24 -8.10 9.96
CA PRO A 81 2.56 -9.34 9.58
C PRO A 81 2.07 -10.16 10.77
N GLU A 82 2.86 -10.24 11.84
CA GLU A 82 2.54 -11.01 13.05
C GLU A 82 1.27 -10.52 13.76
N LYS A 83 0.94 -9.24 13.60
CA LYS A 83 -0.30 -8.67 14.16
C LYS A 83 -1.51 -8.90 13.25
N VAL A 84 -1.32 -9.11 11.96
CA VAL A 84 -2.41 -9.29 10.98
C VAL A 84 -2.79 -10.75 10.84
N LEU A 85 -1.80 -11.65 10.74
CA LEU A 85 -2.01 -13.08 10.50
C LEU A 85 -3.05 -13.74 11.41
N PRO A 86 -3.10 -13.47 12.74
CA PRO A 86 -4.09 -14.08 13.63
C PRO A 86 -5.54 -13.69 13.34
N TYR A 87 -5.76 -12.63 12.57
CA TYR A 87 -7.08 -12.11 12.25
C TYR A 87 -7.54 -12.42 10.82
N LEU A 88 -6.81 -13.26 10.08
CA LEU A 88 -7.24 -13.61 8.73
C LEU A 88 -8.58 -14.36 8.75
N PRO A 89 -9.47 -14.12 7.76
CA PRO A 89 -10.65 -14.93 7.58
C PRO A 89 -10.29 -16.40 7.35
N PHE A 90 -11.23 -17.33 7.61
CA PHE A 90 -11.00 -18.74 7.36
C PHE A 90 -10.57 -19.05 5.91
N SER A 91 -11.13 -18.35 4.93
CA SER A 91 -10.77 -18.43 3.51
C SER A 91 -9.68 -17.41 3.11
N GLY A 92 -9.01 -16.82 4.08
CA GLY A 92 -8.01 -15.78 3.86
C GLY A 92 -6.63 -16.36 3.52
N ARG A 93 -5.97 -15.69 2.58
CA ARG A 93 -4.56 -15.90 2.23
C ARG A 93 -3.81 -14.60 2.50
N CYS A 94 -2.57 -14.69 2.97
CA CYS A 94 -1.70 -13.52 3.15
C CYS A 94 -0.31 -13.83 2.62
N GLU A 95 0.15 -12.97 1.72
CA GLU A 95 1.50 -12.99 1.18
C GLU A 95 2.33 -11.91 1.87
N ILE A 96 3.52 -12.29 2.33
CA ILE A 96 4.46 -11.41 3.00
C ILE A 96 5.67 -11.27 2.11
N LEU A 97 5.93 -10.04 1.66
CA LEU A 97 7.01 -9.73 0.74
C LEU A 97 8.24 -9.26 1.52
N ASP A 98 9.33 -10.00 1.40
CA ASP A 98 10.61 -9.64 2.00
C ASP A 98 11.23 -8.47 1.24
N ASP A 99 11.96 -7.60 1.96
CA ASP A 99 12.57 -6.38 1.42
C ASP A 99 11.58 -5.42 0.71
N VAL A 100 10.34 -5.42 1.17
CA VAL A 100 9.26 -4.54 0.66
C VAL A 100 8.64 -3.80 1.83
N GLY A 101 8.39 -2.50 1.65
CA GLY A 101 7.79 -1.64 2.67
C GLY A 101 6.28 -1.48 2.52
N HIS A 102 5.79 -0.31 2.90
CA HIS A 102 4.36 -0.01 2.94
C HIS A 102 3.68 -0.02 1.56
N PHE A 103 4.38 0.44 0.53
CA PHE A 103 3.81 0.58 -0.81
C PHE A 103 4.11 -0.64 -1.69
N VAL A 104 3.68 -1.83 -1.27
CA VAL A 104 3.96 -3.11 -1.95
C VAL A 104 3.73 -3.06 -3.47
N HIS A 105 2.66 -2.40 -3.91
CA HIS A 105 2.29 -2.27 -5.32
C HIS A 105 3.16 -1.29 -6.12
N ILE A 106 3.90 -0.42 -5.44
CA ILE A 106 4.87 0.49 -6.06
C ILE A 106 6.26 -0.14 -6.11
N GLU A 107 6.64 -0.81 -5.01
CA GLU A 107 7.96 -1.42 -4.88
C GLU A 107 8.10 -2.71 -5.71
N GLN A 108 7.01 -3.50 -5.79
CA GLN A 108 6.99 -4.78 -6.50
C GLN A 108 5.71 -4.93 -7.37
N PRO A 109 5.51 -4.06 -8.38
CA PRO A 109 4.25 -4.01 -9.16
C PRO A 109 3.94 -5.32 -9.88
N ASP A 110 4.94 -5.97 -10.49
CA ASP A 110 4.76 -7.19 -11.26
C ASP A 110 4.40 -8.37 -10.35
N LEU A 111 5.07 -8.48 -9.20
CA LEU A 111 4.78 -9.51 -8.21
C LEU A 111 3.37 -9.34 -7.63
N VAL A 112 3.02 -8.11 -7.23
CA VAL A 112 1.70 -7.82 -6.65
C VAL A 112 0.59 -8.05 -7.67
N SER A 113 0.77 -7.61 -8.92
CA SER A 113 -0.22 -7.86 -9.98
C SER A 113 -0.39 -9.35 -10.26
N GLY A 114 0.70 -10.12 -10.29
CA GLY A 114 0.66 -11.58 -10.44
C GLY A 114 -0.14 -12.25 -9.32
N LEU A 115 0.12 -11.89 -8.06
CA LEU A 115 -0.62 -12.42 -6.90
C LEU A 115 -2.12 -12.09 -6.96
N VAL A 116 -2.47 -10.88 -7.39
CA VAL A 116 -3.87 -10.47 -7.54
C VAL A 116 -4.54 -11.25 -8.67
N LEU A 117 -3.90 -11.37 -9.84
CA LEU A 117 -4.44 -12.12 -10.97
C LEU A 117 -4.64 -13.60 -10.65
N ASP A 118 -3.67 -14.23 -9.97
CA ASP A 118 -3.81 -15.60 -9.48
C ASP A 118 -5.01 -15.74 -8.53
N PHE A 119 -5.14 -14.81 -7.59
CA PHE A 119 -6.21 -14.84 -6.61
C PHE A 119 -7.62 -14.72 -7.23
N ILE A 120 -7.80 -13.89 -8.25
CA ILE A 120 -9.08 -13.73 -8.94
C ILE A 120 -9.31 -14.77 -10.04
N GLY A 121 -8.38 -15.70 -10.25
CA GLY A 121 -8.46 -16.74 -11.28
C GLY A 121 -8.32 -16.22 -12.70
N ALA A 122 -7.75 -15.03 -12.90
CA ALA A 122 -7.45 -14.52 -14.23
C ALA A 122 -6.19 -15.23 -14.80
N PRO A 123 -6.18 -15.61 -16.09
CA PRO A 123 -4.98 -16.20 -16.68
C PRO A 123 -3.84 -15.20 -16.64
N SER A 124 -2.72 -15.59 -16.00
CA SER A 124 -1.49 -14.80 -16.05
C SER A 124 -1.08 -14.60 -17.51
N ALA A 125 -0.88 -13.36 -17.93
CA ALA A 125 -0.26 -13.08 -19.20
C ALA A 125 1.15 -13.66 -19.16
N MET A 126 1.35 -14.82 -19.78
CA MET A 126 2.68 -15.40 -19.95
C MET A 126 3.50 -14.39 -20.77
N THR A 127 4.53 -13.86 -20.16
CA THR A 127 5.55 -13.08 -20.86
C THR A 127 6.21 -14.05 -21.84
N THR A 128 5.77 -14.00 -23.09
CA THR A 128 6.45 -14.70 -24.19
C THR A 128 7.81 -14.05 -24.35
N GLY A 129 8.81 -14.65 -23.73
CA GLY A 129 10.22 -14.35 -23.98
C GLY A 129 10.51 -14.66 -25.44
N ALA A 130 10.64 -13.62 -26.26
CA ALA A 130 11.17 -13.75 -27.60
C ALA A 130 12.64 -14.14 -27.49
N THR A 131 12.91 -15.41 -27.73
CA THR A 131 14.24 -15.89 -28.10
C THR A 131 14.46 -15.54 -29.55
N SER A 132 15.43 -14.73 -29.80
CA SER A 132 16.08 -14.57 -31.12
C SER A 132 17.57 -14.50 -30.89
#